data_9833105f0feb6621722a7153e68e2236
#
_entry.id   9833105f0feb6621722a7153e68e2236
#
_cell.length_a   1.000
_cell.length_b   1.000
_cell.length_c   1.000
_cell.angle_alpha   90.00
_cell.angle_beta   90.00
_cell.angle_gamma   90.00
#
_symmetry.space_group_name_H-M   'P 1'
#
loop_
_entity.id
_entity.type
_entity.pdbx_description
1 polymer ?
#
loop_
_entity_poly.entity_id
_entity_poly.type
_entity_poly.pdbx_seq_one_letter_code
_entity_poly.pdbx_strand_id
1 'polypeptide(L)'
;EMQRSLVGSEMCIRDSSGSIRWDQADLFGLDIRNQRHPLWSVGASWILSEESFMKEISWLDYLKLRMTYGINGNVDQASTTYFVVKKKTQSNPIKTTYLTYEDDDLPNPKLRWEKTATYNIGLDFRLFKNLISGTLEYYNRHSSDLLVRRYMDPTLGAGSRVVNNGEMRNRGVELSLSANIIRKKDWNFAVDFNFDYNKNKMLKVDHSESDNASLFIKSPLNYFMEGTSYNTLWAYRIHRIENGYPVAVDKDGNDLVKFNEDGTVASITSGSSLKGTDDLVNLGSLTPKFSGSVGLRFNYKNFDLNAFFVYAGGNKLRNSVLKMDDQLGTQTLKGIANRWTADDSNAQVRMCLDIPAQVKTYASTFQDWWQYGDINVKDAGYVKLRSLSVGYNLPFTVCQHLRLSSLKVKVQVNNLFTWCKAGSDIDPESYGMNDGTRGIASPKTYSIGLSTSF
;
A
#
# COMPACT_ATOMS: atom_id res chain seq x y z
N GLU A 1 15.13 -43.66 24.16
CA GLU A 1 16.10 -43.65 23.05
C GLU A 1 16.34 -42.22 22.60
N MET A 2 17.51 -41.69 22.97
CA MET A 2 17.97 -40.38 22.51
C MET A 2 18.38 -40.51 21.03
N GLN A 3 17.64 -39.90 20.11
CA GLN A 3 18.14 -39.66 18.77
C GLN A 3 19.31 -38.69 18.84
N ARG A 4 20.50 -39.17 18.66
CA ARG A 4 21.69 -38.34 18.39
C ARG A 4 21.48 -37.71 17.02
N SER A 5 21.17 -36.40 16.97
CA SER A 5 21.29 -35.63 15.75
C SER A 5 22.76 -35.56 15.36
N LEU A 6 23.08 -36.17 14.25
CA LEU A 6 24.38 -35.94 13.57
C LEU A 6 24.37 -34.48 13.08
N VAL A 7 24.90 -33.59 13.90
CA VAL A 7 25.29 -32.25 13.45
C VAL A 7 26.68 -32.39 12.86
N GLY A 8 26.75 -32.83 11.62
CA GLY A 8 27.88 -32.59 10.76
C GLY A 8 27.76 -31.18 10.21
N SER A 9 28.51 -30.24 10.74
CA SER A 9 28.65 -28.89 10.15
C SER A 9 29.59 -28.94 8.95
N GLU A 10 29.26 -29.71 7.93
CA GLU A 10 29.88 -29.51 6.62
C GLU A 10 29.18 -28.31 5.99
N MET A 11 29.88 -27.18 5.99
CA MET A 11 29.43 -25.99 5.30
C MET A 11 29.62 -26.19 3.82
N CYS A 12 28.58 -26.63 3.11
CA CYS A 12 28.63 -26.83 1.67
C CYS A 12 28.83 -25.46 0.98
N ILE A 13 29.85 -25.38 0.11
CA ILE A 13 30.10 -24.17 -0.71
C ILE A 13 28.95 -23.96 -1.71
N ARG A 14 28.36 -25.08 -2.17
CA ARG A 14 27.26 -25.09 -3.15
C ARG A 14 26.14 -25.94 -2.63
N ASP A 15 24.99 -25.32 -2.37
CA ASP A 15 23.81 -25.99 -1.83
C ASP A 15 22.65 -25.91 -2.81
N SER A 16 21.82 -26.92 -2.81
CA SER A 16 20.53 -26.94 -3.47
C SER A 16 19.44 -27.34 -2.51
N SER A 17 18.24 -26.80 -2.69
CA SER A 17 17.06 -27.12 -1.92
C SER A 17 15.88 -27.35 -2.83
N GLY A 18 14.96 -28.21 -2.42
CA GLY A 18 13.71 -28.44 -3.13
C GLY A 18 12.61 -28.79 -2.15
N SER A 19 11.41 -28.30 -2.42
CA SER A 19 10.21 -28.65 -1.66
C SER A 19 9.04 -28.86 -2.61
N ILE A 20 8.17 -29.78 -2.25
CA ILE A 20 6.89 -29.99 -2.93
C ILE A 20 5.82 -30.31 -1.90
N ARG A 21 4.65 -29.67 -2.05
CA ARG A 21 3.49 -29.88 -1.20
C ARG A 21 2.24 -29.90 -2.07
N TRP A 22 1.29 -30.73 -1.74
CA TRP A 22 -0.05 -30.73 -2.33
C TRP A 22 -1.04 -30.20 -1.32
N ASP A 23 -1.67 -29.10 -1.65
CA ASP A 23 -2.75 -28.54 -0.86
C ASP A 23 -4.08 -28.83 -1.57
N GLN A 24 -5.13 -29.04 -0.79
CA GLN A 24 -6.47 -29.28 -1.28
C GLN A 24 -7.46 -28.35 -0.61
N ALA A 25 -8.39 -27.78 -1.40
CA ALA A 25 -9.48 -26.96 -0.92
C ALA A 25 -10.82 -27.46 -1.48
N ASP A 26 -11.76 -27.73 -0.60
CA ASP A 26 -13.11 -28.24 -0.96
C ASP A 26 -13.99 -27.14 -1.60
N LEU A 27 -13.53 -25.90 -1.55
CA LEU A 27 -14.25 -24.73 -2.08
C LEU A 27 -14.40 -24.74 -3.61
N PHE A 28 -13.60 -25.54 -4.34
CA PHE A 28 -13.52 -25.54 -5.80
C PHE A 28 -14.32 -26.64 -6.48
N GLY A 29 -15.48 -26.98 -5.92
CA GLY A 29 -16.43 -27.93 -6.51
C GLY A 29 -15.95 -29.38 -6.48
N LEU A 30 -16.49 -30.20 -7.40
CA LEU A 30 -16.25 -31.65 -7.42
C LEU A 30 -15.03 -32.05 -8.27
N ASP A 31 -14.51 -31.18 -9.12
CA ASP A 31 -13.34 -31.53 -9.96
C ASP A 31 -12.05 -31.47 -9.12
N ILE A 32 -11.48 -32.62 -8.85
CA ILE A 32 -10.27 -32.80 -8.06
C ILE A 32 -9.06 -32.04 -8.64
N ARG A 33 -9.05 -31.77 -9.94
CA ARG A 33 -8.00 -30.99 -10.61
C ARG A 33 -8.04 -29.52 -10.22
N ASN A 34 -9.22 -28.99 -9.89
CA ASN A 34 -9.38 -27.62 -9.41
C ASN A 34 -9.14 -27.52 -7.91
N GLN A 35 -9.42 -28.60 -7.14
CA GLN A 35 -9.23 -28.65 -5.70
C GLN A 35 -7.76 -28.77 -5.29
N ARG A 36 -6.96 -29.54 -6.05
CA ARG A 36 -5.56 -29.84 -5.73
C ARG A 36 -4.60 -28.92 -6.48
N HIS A 37 -3.71 -28.31 -5.75
CA HIS A 37 -2.65 -27.52 -6.35
C HIS A 37 -1.27 -27.94 -5.82
N PRO A 38 -0.34 -28.38 -6.69
CA PRO A 38 1.03 -28.64 -6.27
C PRO A 38 1.74 -27.32 -6.07
N LEU A 39 2.23 -27.11 -4.85
CA LEU A 39 3.09 -26.01 -4.45
C LEU A 39 4.52 -26.55 -4.40
N TRP A 40 5.42 -25.90 -5.09
CA TRP A 40 6.80 -26.38 -5.12
C TRP A 40 7.79 -25.25 -5.24
N SER A 41 9.00 -25.49 -4.75
CA SER A 41 10.12 -24.58 -4.93
C SER A 41 11.41 -25.31 -5.10
N VAL A 42 12.31 -24.71 -5.86
CA VAL A 42 13.70 -25.11 -5.99
C VAL A 42 14.59 -23.92 -5.70
N GLY A 43 15.73 -24.19 -5.09
CA GLY A 43 16.70 -23.16 -4.77
C GLY A 43 18.12 -23.67 -4.93
N ALA A 44 19.00 -22.75 -5.26
CA ALA A 44 20.44 -23.00 -5.28
C ALA A 44 21.15 -21.85 -4.56
N SER A 45 22.21 -22.16 -3.86
CA SER A 45 23.08 -21.15 -3.28
C SER A 45 24.54 -21.51 -3.47
N TRP A 46 25.35 -20.47 -3.65
CA TRP A 46 26.78 -20.60 -3.90
C TRP A 46 27.56 -19.59 -3.07
N ILE A 47 28.43 -20.08 -2.17
CA ILE A 47 29.31 -19.23 -1.38
C ILE A 47 30.56 -18.95 -2.23
N LEU A 48 30.52 -17.88 -2.99
CA LEU A 48 31.55 -17.46 -3.90
C LEU A 48 32.86 -17.16 -3.18
N SER A 49 32.80 -16.58 -1.98
CA SER A 49 34.00 -16.24 -1.21
C SER A 49 34.86 -17.43 -0.79
N GLU A 50 34.30 -18.65 -0.77
CA GLU A 50 35.03 -19.86 -0.43
C GLU A 50 35.72 -20.51 -1.64
N GLU A 51 35.43 -20.03 -2.84
CA GLU A 51 36.09 -20.52 -4.06
C GLU A 51 37.55 -20.02 -4.18
N SER A 52 38.43 -20.82 -4.72
CA SER A 52 39.86 -20.52 -4.79
C SER A 52 40.17 -19.20 -5.50
N PHE A 53 39.43 -18.87 -6.56
CA PHE A 53 39.63 -17.64 -7.33
C PHE A 53 39.19 -16.37 -6.60
N MET A 54 38.42 -16.48 -5.50
CA MET A 54 37.94 -15.33 -4.69
C MET A 54 38.76 -15.11 -3.41
N LYS A 55 39.53 -16.13 -2.97
CA LYS A 55 40.30 -16.07 -1.70
C LYS A 55 41.39 -15.00 -1.67
N GLU A 56 41.88 -14.56 -2.83
CA GLU A 56 42.88 -13.50 -2.92
C GLU A 56 42.33 -12.08 -2.71
N ILE A 57 40.99 -11.91 -2.66
CA ILE A 57 40.34 -10.60 -2.54
C ILE A 57 40.28 -10.24 -1.06
N SER A 58 41.24 -9.48 -0.58
CA SER A 58 41.42 -9.15 0.85
C SER A 58 40.31 -8.28 1.48
N TRP A 59 39.55 -7.56 0.68
CA TRP A 59 38.44 -6.72 1.17
C TRP A 59 37.10 -7.46 1.21
N LEU A 60 37.00 -8.65 0.62
CA LEU A 60 35.80 -9.45 0.56
C LEU A 60 35.84 -10.55 1.64
N ASP A 61 35.05 -10.40 2.69
CA ASP A 61 35.01 -11.38 3.79
C ASP A 61 34.00 -12.51 3.52
N TYR A 62 32.90 -12.20 2.82
CA TYR A 62 31.87 -13.17 2.50
C TYR A 62 31.06 -12.71 1.30
N LEU A 63 30.76 -13.65 0.39
CA LEU A 63 29.87 -13.41 -0.74
C LEU A 63 29.11 -14.70 -1.05
N LYS A 64 27.78 -14.62 -0.97
CA LYS A 64 26.89 -15.74 -1.28
C LYS A 64 25.84 -15.31 -2.30
N LEU A 65 25.76 -16.03 -3.40
CA LEU A 65 24.70 -15.91 -4.39
C LEU A 65 23.61 -16.92 -4.06
N ARG A 66 22.34 -16.46 -4.09
CA ARG A 66 21.15 -17.29 -3.90
C ARG A 66 20.22 -17.12 -5.09
N MET A 67 19.63 -18.20 -5.55
CA MET A 67 18.61 -18.20 -6.59
C MET A 67 17.48 -19.13 -6.16
N THR A 68 16.25 -18.67 -6.24
CA THR A 68 15.07 -19.49 -5.94
C THR A 68 14.01 -19.27 -7.00
N TYR A 69 13.32 -20.36 -7.33
CA TYR A 69 12.10 -20.33 -8.14
C TYR A 69 11.06 -21.23 -7.50
N GLY A 70 9.81 -20.76 -7.46
CA GLY A 70 8.74 -21.55 -6.88
C GLY A 70 7.36 -21.06 -7.30
N ILE A 71 6.38 -21.92 -7.12
CA ILE A 71 4.96 -21.64 -7.35
C ILE A 71 4.21 -21.79 -6.03
N ASN A 72 3.53 -20.71 -5.64
CA ASN A 72 2.62 -20.67 -4.52
C ASN A 72 1.18 -20.53 -5.01
N GLY A 73 0.24 -21.06 -4.24
CA GLY A 73 -1.20 -20.92 -4.47
C GLY A 73 -1.86 -20.07 -3.39
N ASN A 74 -2.97 -19.45 -3.75
CA ASN A 74 -3.87 -18.78 -2.81
C ASN A 74 -5.31 -19.20 -3.09
N VAL A 75 -6.16 -19.18 -2.04
CA VAL A 75 -7.57 -19.54 -2.08
C VAL A 75 -8.38 -18.38 -1.55
N ASP A 76 -9.37 -17.96 -2.30
CA ASP A 76 -10.40 -17.05 -1.78
C ASP A 76 -11.50 -17.86 -1.10
N GLN A 77 -11.75 -17.57 0.18
CA GLN A 77 -12.79 -18.24 0.99
C GLN A 77 -14.17 -17.62 0.80
N ALA A 78 -14.27 -16.45 0.15
CA ALA A 78 -15.55 -15.77 -0.08
C ALA A 78 -16.27 -16.28 -1.33
N SER A 79 -15.51 -16.82 -2.31
CA SER A 79 -16.07 -17.34 -3.56
C SER A 79 -16.57 -18.76 -3.40
N THR A 80 -17.68 -19.11 -4.07
CA THR A 80 -18.28 -20.45 -4.03
C THR A 80 -18.51 -21.03 -5.42
N THR A 81 -18.38 -22.34 -5.53
CA THR A 81 -18.76 -23.11 -6.72
C THR A 81 -20.22 -23.52 -6.71
N TYR A 82 -20.91 -23.37 -5.59
CA TYR A 82 -22.30 -23.76 -5.39
C TYR A 82 -23.25 -22.58 -5.56
N PHE A 83 -24.48 -22.86 -5.93
CA PHE A 83 -25.53 -21.87 -6.03
C PHE A 83 -26.03 -21.49 -4.63
N VAL A 84 -25.84 -20.24 -4.23
CA VAL A 84 -26.26 -19.73 -2.93
C VAL A 84 -27.48 -18.84 -3.10
N VAL A 85 -28.58 -19.19 -2.43
CA VAL A 85 -29.81 -18.38 -2.42
C VAL A 85 -30.02 -17.75 -1.06
N LYS A 86 -30.41 -16.49 -1.05
CA LYS A 86 -30.71 -15.71 0.15
C LYS A 86 -32.20 -15.39 0.22
N LYS A 87 -32.71 -15.41 1.42
CA LYS A 87 -34.08 -14.97 1.70
C LYS A 87 -34.09 -13.45 1.82
N LYS A 88 -34.84 -12.77 0.96
CA LYS A 88 -34.99 -11.31 0.97
C LYS A 88 -36.45 -10.94 1.21
N THR A 89 -36.67 -10.03 2.14
CA THR A 89 -38.00 -9.48 2.41
C THR A 89 -38.06 -8.06 1.87
N GLN A 90 -39.01 -7.82 0.99
CA GLN A 90 -39.21 -6.50 0.40
C GLN A 90 -39.82 -5.55 1.40
N SER A 91 -39.39 -4.28 1.43
CA SER A 91 -39.89 -3.24 2.33
C SER A 91 -41.20 -2.60 1.84
N ASN A 92 -42.03 -3.38 1.15
CA ASN A 92 -43.35 -2.94 0.73
C ASN A 92 -44.38 -3.20 1.86
N PRO A 93 -45.58 -2.61 1.82
CA PRO A 93 -46.62 -2.79 2.86
C PRO A 93 -46.99 -4.25 3.09
N ILE A 94 -46.87 -5.11 2.08
CA ILE A 94 -47.20 -6.55 2.13
C ILE A 94 -46.08 -7.40 2.68
N LYS A 95 -44.86 -6.86 2.81
CA LYS A 95 -43.63 -7.57 3.30
C LYS A 95 -43.45 -8.91 2.61
N THR A 96 -43.51 -8.94 1.29
CA THR A 96 -43.33 -10.16 0.50
C THR A 96 -41.94 -10.70 0.68
N THR A 97 -41.84 -11.98 1.03
CA THR A 97 -40.56 -12.67 1.17
C THR A 97 -40.35 -13.59 -0.02
N TYR A 98 -39.16 -13.51 -0.62
CA TYR A 98 -38.78 -14.35 -1.77
C TYR A 98 -37.33 -14.86 -1.63
N LEU A 99 -37.00 -15.90 -2.35
CA LEU A 99 -35.64 -16.38 -2.49
C LEU A 99 -34.99 -15.63 -3.67
N THR A 100 -33.81 -15.11 -3.45
CA THR A 100 -33.00 -14.43 -4.47
C THR A 100 -31.56 -14.84 -4.36
N TYR A 101 -30.79 -14.56 -5.38
CA TYR A 101 -29.33 -14.61 -5.35
C TYR A 101 -28.80 -13.19 -5.62
N GLU A 102 -27.60 -12.94 -5.19
CA GLU A 102 -26.83 -11.72 -5.56
C GLU A 102 -25.91 -12.06 -6.73
N ASP A 103 -25.51 -11.04 -7.48
CA ASP A 103 -24.69 -11.23 -8.68
C ASP A 103 -23.40 -12.03 -8.42
N ASP A 104 -22.83 -11.86 -7.20
CA ASP A 104 -21.62 -12.56 -6.78
C ASP A 104 -21.87 -14.02 -6.36
N ASP A 105 -23.11 -14.40 -6.15
CA ASP A 105 -23.50 -15.74 -5.68
C ASP A 105 -23.76 -16.73 -6.84
N LEU A 106 -23.51 -16.32 -8.11
CA LEU A 106 -23.60 -17.25 -9.23
C LEU A 106 -22.52 -18.32 -9.16
N PRO A 107 -22.88 -19.61 -9.27
CA PRO A 107 -21.93 -20.68 -9.17
C PRO A 107 -20.91 -20.64 -10.31
N ASN A 108 -19.66 -20.87 -9.98
CA ASN A 108 -18.61 -21.08 -10.98
C ASN A 108 -17.90 -22.42 -10.76
N PRO A 109 -18.32 -23.50 -11.44
CA PRO A 109 -17.69 -24.82 -11.28
C PRO A 109 -16.26 -24.88 -11.80
N LYS A 110 -15.76 -23.81 -12.46
CA LYS A 110 -14.40 -23.70 -12.98
C LYS A 110 -13.48 -22.91 -12.06
N LEU A 111 -13.95 -22.53 -10.86
CA LEU A 111 -13.11 -21.89 -9.87
C LEU A 111 -11.91 -22.79 -9.50
N ARG A 112 -10.74 -22.18 -9.41
CA ARG A 112 -9.48 -22.85 -9.08
C ARG A 112 -8.57 -21.93 -8.29
N TRP A 113 -7.47 -22.48 -7.81
CA TRP A 113 -6.43 -21.76 -7.09
C TRP A 113 -5.86 -20.61 -7.92
N GLU A 114 -5.67 -19.47 -7.27
CA GLU A 114 -4.76 -18.44 -7.76
C GLU A 114 -3.33 -18.94 -7.67
N LYS A 115 -2.49 -18.58 -8.63
CA LYS A 115 -1.10 -19.02 -8.71
C LYS A 115 -0.16 -17.85 -8.73
N THR A 116 0.94 -17.96 -7.99
CA THR A 116 2.02 -16.97 -8.04
C THR A 116 3.35 -17.68 -8.26
N ALA A 117 3.89 -17.51 -9.46
CA ALA A 117 5.25 -17.93 -9.78
C ALA A 117 6.21 -16.82 -9.33
N THR A 118 7.16 -17.17 -8.49
CA THR A 118 8.16 -16.24 -7.94
C THR A 118 9.55 -16.73 -8.28
N TYR A 119 10.38 -15.88 -8.87
CA TYR A 119 11.81 -16.07 -8.82
C TYR A 119 12.48 -14.93 -8.05
N ASN A 120 13.51 -15.29 -7.29
CA ASN A 120 14.31 -14.39 -6.49
C ASN A 120 15.79 -14.68 -6.72
N ILE A 121 16.56 -13.62 -6.88
CA ILE A 121 18.02 -13.67 -6.94
C ILE A 121 18.54 -12.78 -5.82
N GLY A 122 19.31 -13.35 -4.90
CA GLY A 122 19.84 -12.66 -3.73
C GLY A 122 21.36 -12.74 -3.68
N LEU A 123 21.98 -11.69 -3.22
CA LEU A 123 23.41 -11.57 -2.97
C LEU A 123 23.63 -11.13 -1.51
N ASP A 124 24.19 -12.03 -0.70
CA ASP A 124 24.59 -11.72 0.68
C ASP A 124 26.09 -11.43 0.70
N PHE A 125 26.49 -10.34 1.35
CA PHE A 125 27.89 -9.93 1.37
C PHE A 125 28.35 -9.36 2.71
N ARG A 126 29.65 -9.55 3.00
CA ARG A 126 30.38 -8.88 4.09
C ARG A 126 31.71 -8.40 3.55
N LEU A 127 32.03 -7.16 3.83
CA LEU A 127 33.15 -6.44 3.24
C LEU A 127 33.97 -5.73 4.33
N PHE A 128 35.29 -5.58 4.04
CA PHE A 128 36.22 -4.78 4.82
C PHE A 128 36.27 -5.19 6.31
N LYS A 129 36.50 -6.49 6.56
CA LYS A 129 36.53 -7.08 7.92
C LYS A 129 35.21 -6.83 8.67
N ASN A 130 34.11 -7.11 7.95
CA ASN A 130 32.76 -6.92 8.46
C ASN A 130 32.44 -5.47 8.85
N LEU A 131 33.05 -4.49 8.18
CA LEU A 131 32.68 -3.08 8.31
C LEU A 131 31.32 -2.81 7.67
N ILE A 132 31.08 -3.40 6.49
CA ILE A 132 29.83 -3.32 5.76
C ILE A 132 29.32 -4.75 5.55
N SER A 133 28.07 -5.00 5.87
CA SER A 133 27.36 -6.23 5.54
C SER A 133 25.99 -5.91 4.98
N GLY A 134 25.48 -6.78 4.12
CA GLY A 134 24.17 -6.53 3.53
C GLY A 134 23.68 -7.67 2.66
N THR A 135 22.45 -7.47 2.21
CA THR A 135 21.76 -8.34 1.27
C THR A 135 21.15 -7.48 0.19
N LEU A 136 21.36 -7.85 -1.07
CA LEU A 136 20.69 -7.27 -2.23
C LEU A 136 19.86 -8.36 -2.88
N GLU A 137 18.55 -8.12 -3.04
CA GLU A 137 17.63 -9.06 -3.66
C GLU A 137 16.89 -8.43 -4.84
N TYR A 138 16.70 -9.22 -5.88
CA TYR A 138 15.78 -8.92 -6.97
C TYR A 138 14.72 -10.00 -7.03
N TYR A 139 13.47 -9.62 -7.10
CA TYR A 139 12.36 -10.54 -7.26
C TYR A 139 11.45 -10.17 -8.43
N ASN A 140 10.80 -11.21 -8.98
CA ASN A 140 9.69 -11.04 -9.90
C ASN A 140 8.62 -12.08 -9.56
N ARG A 141 7.44 -11.59 -9.20
CA ARG A 141 6.26 -12.38 -8.86
C ARG A 141 5.22 -12.19 -9.94
N HIS A 142 4.88 -13.26 -10.63
CA HIS A 142 3.81 -13.29 -11.62
C HIS A 142 2.64 -14.07 -11.05
N SER A 143 1.58 -13.35 -10.72
CA SER A 143 0.31 -13.91 -10.26
C SER A 143 -0.62 -14.08 -11.45
N SER A 144 -1.14 -15.28 -11.62
CA SER A 144 -2.08 -15.70 -12.66
C SER A 144 -3.28 -16.40 -12.05
N ASP A 145 -4.33 -16.57 -12.83
CA ASP A 145 -5.59 -17.14 -12.36
C ASP A 145 -6.20 -16.36 -11.19
N LEU A 146 -5.89 -15.04 -11.08
CA LEU A 146 -6.46 -14.19 -10.04
C LEU A 146 -7.96 -14.10 -10.21
N LEU A 147 -8.66 -14.12 -9.09
CA LEU A 147 -10.11 -13.99 -9.05
C LEU A 147 -10.49 -12.54 -9.37
N VAL A 148 -11.25 -12.39 -10.43
CA VAL A 148 -11.78 -11.10 -10.89
C VAL A 148 -13.26 -11.24 -11.19
N ARG A 149 -13.98 -10.13 -11.07
CA ARG A 149 -15.38 -10.05 -11.46
C ARG A 149 -15.47 -9.96 -12.97
N ARG A 150 -16.18 -10.90 -13.59
CA ARG A 150 -16.50 -10.90 -15.02
C ARG A 150 -17.95 -10.57 -15.23
N TYR A 151 -18.23 -9.59 -16.06
CA TYR A 151 -19.59 -9.25 -16.47
C TYR A 151 -20.15 -10.30 -17.43
N MET A 152 -21.40 -10.63 -17.22
CA MET A 152 -22.12 -11.67 -17.93
C MET A 152 -23.26 -11.04 -18.72
N ASP A 153 -23.73 -11.75 -19.76
CA ASP A 153 -24.96 -11.37 -20.42
C ASP A 153 -26.12 -11.40 -19.41
N PRO A 154 -26.85 -10.30 -19.21
CA PRO A 154 -27.99 -10.24 -18.28
C PRO A 154 -29.07 -11.29 -18.53
N THR A 155 -29.14 -11.84 -19.73
CA THR A 155 -30.09 -12.94 -20.07
C THR A 155 -29.78 -14.24 -19.29
N LEU A 156 -28.56 -14.36 -18.74
CA LEU A 156 -28.18 -15.50 -17.88
C LEU A 156 -28.70 -15.37 -16.44
N GLY A 157 -29.41 -14.28 -16.13
CA GLY A 157 -30.06 -14.07 -14.85
C GLY A 157 -29.21 -13.34 -13.81
N ALA A 158 -27.94 -12.99 -14.13
CA ALA A 158 -27.09 -12.17 -13.29
C ALA A 158 -26.13 -11.33 -14.13
N GLY A 159 -25.75 -10.16 -13.60
CA GLY A 159 -24.89 -9.20 -14.29
C GLY A 159 -23.41 -9.54 -14.25
N SER A 160 -22.95 -10.30 -13.23
CA SER A 160 -21.53 -10.63 -13.08
C SER A 160 -21.29 -11.97 -12.35
N ARG A 161 -20.07 -12.48 -12.47
CA ARG A 161 -19.61 -13.70 -11.80
C ARG A 161 -18.11 -13.61 -11.53
N VAL A 162 -17.65 -14.19 -10.42
CA VAL A 162 -16.22 -14.32 -10.13
C VAL A 162 -15.60 -15.43 -10.97
N VAL A 163 -14.48 -15.13 -11.62
CA VAL A 163 -13.73 -16.07 -12.49
C VAL A 163 -12.23 -15.93 -12.28
N ASN A 164 -11.47 -17.00 -12.56
CA ASN A 164 -10.02 -16.98 -12.57
C ASN A 164 -9.49 -16.46 -13.94
N ASN A 165 -9.40 -15.14 -14.11
CA ASN A 165 -8.96 -14.54 -15.37
C ASN A 165 -8.06 -13.31 -15.20
N GLY A 166 -7.70 -12.97 -13.97
CA GLY A 166 -6.79 -11.85 -13.71
C GLY A 166 -5.32 -12.27 -13.74
N GLU A 167 -4.46 -11.35 -14.17
CA GLU A 167 -3.01 -11.50 -14.10
C GLU A 167 -2.35 -10.22 -13.61
N MET A 168 -1.35 -10.38 -12.72
CA MET A 168 -0.62 -9.27 -12.12
C MET A 168 0.87 -9.60 -12.01
N ARG A 169 1.70 -8.60 -12.17
CA ARG A 169 3.14 -8.72 -11.97
C ARG A 169 3.66 -7.73 -10.94
N ASN A 170 4.42 -8.23 -9.99
CA ASN A 170 5.20 -7.45 -9.05
C ASN A 170 6.68 -7.76 -9.26
N ARG A 171 7.50 -6.74 -9.44
CA ARG A 171 8.96 -6.88 -9.52
C ARG A 171 9.62 -5.78 -8.73
N GLY A 172 10.70 -6.13 -8.06
CA GLY A 172 11.34 -5.17 -7.19
C GLY A 172 12.77 -5.54 -6.83
N VAL A 173 13.38 -4.60 -6.12
CA VAL A 173 14.72 -4.71 -5.58
C VAL A 173 14.65 -4.38 -4.09
N GLU A 174 15.24 -5.24 -3.27
CA GLU A 174 15.36 -5.03 -1.83
C GLU A 174 16.84 -4.95 -1.47
N LEU A 175 17.21 -3.95 -0.68
CA LEU A 175 18.56 -3.73 -0.19
C LEU A 175 18.52 -3.57 1.33
N SER A 176 19.29 -4.41 2.04
CA SER A 176 19.54 -4.25 3.46
C SER A 176 21.05 -4.09 3.68
N LEU A 177 21.44 -3.02 4.35
CA LEU A 177 22.83 -2.72 4.65
C LEU A 177 22.99 -2.44 6.14
N SER A 178 24.06 -2.97 6.72
CA SER A 178 24.55 -2.61 8.04
C SER A 178 26.00 -2.20 7.94
N ALA A 179 26.32 -0.99 8.36
CA ALA A 179 27.67 -0.44 8.34
C ALA A 179 28.10 -0.03 9.74
N ASN A 180 29.21 -0.60 10.20
CA ASN A 180 29.84 -0.24 11.48
C ASN A 180 30.98 0.75 11.21
N ILE A 181 30.65 2.02 11.02
CA ILE A 181 31.54 3.06 10.50
C ILE A 181 32.69 3.36 11.47
N ILE A 182 32.39 3.36 12.77
CA ILE A 182 33.38 3.61 13.81
C ILE A 182 33.34 2.45 14.80
N ARG A 183 34.50 1.81 15.01
CA ARG A 183 34.72 0.75 16.00
C ARG A 183 35.96 1.08 16.83
N LYS A 184 35.79 1.87 17.87
CA LYS A 184 36.86 2.20 18.81
C LYS A 184 36.42 1.85 20.23
N LYS A 185 37.34 1.77 21.15
CA LYS A 185 37.06 1.40 22.55
C LYS A 185 35.94 2.24 23.18
N ASP A 186 35.97 3.55 22.96
CA ASP A 186 35.03 4.50 23.56
C ASP A 186 33.97 5.02 22.58
N TRP A 187 34.10 4.73 21.29
CA TRP A 187 33.24 5.24 20.21
C TRP A 187 32.80 4.11 19.30
N ASN A 188 31.49 3.95 19.18
CA ASN A 188 30.91 3.09 18.18
C ASN A 188 29.83 3.85 17.41
N PHE A 189 29.90 3.80 16.07
CA PHE A 189 28.87 4.34 15.24
C PHE A 189 28.50 3.33 14.16
N ALA A 190 27.23 2.95 14.13
CA ALA A 190 26.68 2.04 13.14
C ALA A 190 25.44 2.63 12.48
N VAL A 191 25.26 2.31 11.21
CA VAL A 191 24.12 2.71 10.39
C VAL A 191 23.51 1.45 9.80
N ASP A 192 22.21 1.27 10.00
CA ASP A 192 21.41 0.25 9.33
C ASP A 192 20.51 0.94 8.31
N PHE A 193 20.54 0.47 7.07
CA PHE A 193 19.77 1.04 5.97
C PHE A 193 18.99 -0.06 5.26
N ASN A 194 17.69 0.13 5.11
CA ASN A 194 16.84 -0.74 4.31
C ASN A 194 16.17 0.09 3.22
N PHE A 195 16.09 -0.48 2.04
CA PHE A 195 15.44 0.09 0.88
C PHE A 195 14.69 -1.00 0.13
N ASP A 196 13.44 -0.76 -0.19
CA ASP A 196 12.58 -1.58 -1.03
C ASP A 196 12.04 -0.74 -2.18
N TYR A 197 12.09 -1.28 -3.39
CA TYR A 197 11.43 -0.73 -4.56
C TYR A 197 10.56 -1.80 -5.19
N ASN A 198 9.28 -1.52 -5.37
CA ASN A 198 8.32 -2.42 -6.01
C ASN A 198 7.59 -1.73 -7.16
N LYS A 199 7.55 -2.40 -8.31
CA LYS A 199 6.72 -2.02 -9.46
C LYS A 199 5.63 -3.05 -9.67
N ASN A 200 4.41 -2.67 -9.37
CA ASN A 200 3.20 -3.43 -9.63
C ASN A 200 2.63 -3.09 -11.01
N LYS A 201 2.09 -4.08 -11.72
CA LYS A 201 1.36 -3.89 -12.98
C LYS A 201 0.29 -4.96 -13.15
N MET A 202 -0.93 -4.56 -13.43
CA MET A 202 -2.00 -5.42 -13.92
C MET A 202 -1.72 -5.79 -15.37
N LEU A 203 -1.67 -7.08 -15.69
CA LEU A 203 -1.39 -7.59 -17.04
C LEU A 203 -2.67 -7.98 -17.77
N LYS A 204 -3.65 -8.49 -17.00
CA LYS A 204 -4.94 -8.90 -17.52
C LYS A 204 -6.02 -8.69 -16.48
N VAL A 205 -7.14 -8.14 -16.91
CA VAL A 205 -8.32 -7.87 -16.08
C VAL A 205 -9.57 -8.10 -16.92
N ASP A 206 -10.61 -8.67 -16.31
CA ASP A 206 -11.96 -8.61 -16.87
C ASP A 206 -12.69 -7.39 -16.30
N HIS A 207 -13.12 -6.49 -17.15
CA HIS A 207 -13.97 -5.36 -16.78
C HIS A 207 -15.02 -5.15 -17.86
N SER A 208 -16.11 -4.48 -17.53
CA SER A 208 -17.12 -4.10 -18.50
C SER A 208 -16.78 -2.74 -19.10
N GLU A 209 -16.91 -2.62 -20.43
CA GLU A 209 -16.88 -1.31 -21.09
C GLU A 209 -18.02 -0.39 -20.61
N SER A 210 -19.05 -0.98 -19.97
CA SER A 210 -20.17 -0.24 -19.40
C SER A 210 -19.88 0.30 -17.99
N ASP A 211 -18.75 -0.08 -17.36
CA ASP A 211 -18.39 0.44 -16.04
C ASP A 211 -18.25 1.95 -16.08
N ASN A 212 -18.93 2.63 -15.15
CA ASN A 212 -18.87 4.08 -15.13
C ASN A 212 -17.56 4.59 -14.50
N ALA A 213 -17.11 5.74 -14.93
CA ALA A 213 -15.86 6.35 -14.51
C ALA A 213 -15.77 6.55 -12.98
N SER A 214 -16.90 6.81 -12.32
CA SER A 214 -16.92 7.03 -10.86
C SER A 214 -16.50 5.79 -10.06
N LEU A 215 -16.68 4.58 -10.58
CA LEU A 215 -16.28 3.34 -9.92
C LEU A 215 -14.75 3.24 -9.82
N PHE A 216 -14.03 3.58 -10.89
CA PHE A 216 -12.56 3.59 -10.89
C PHE A 216 -11.98 4.63 -9.93
N ILE A 217 -12.67 5.76 -9.76
CA ILE A 217 -12.25 6.82 -8.86
C ILE A 217 -12.55 6.48 -7.39
N LYS A 218 -13.78 6.05 -7.10
CA LYS A 218 -14.27 5.87 -5.72
C LYS A 218 -13.86 4.52 -5.11
N SER A 219 -13.66 3.52 -5.94
CA SER A 219 -13.36 2.14 -5.52
C SER A 219 -12.15 1.54 -6.26
N PRO A 220 -10.97 2.18 -6.22
CA PRO A 220 -9.80 1.76 -6.99
C PRO A 220 -9.27 0.37 -6.61
N LEU A 221 -9.66 -0.17 -5.44
CA LEU A 221 -9.32 -1.54 -5.00
C LEU A 221 -10.16 -2.62 -5.70
N ASN A 222 -11.31 -2.25 -6.29
CA ASN A 222 -12.23 -3.18 -6.94
C ASN A 222 -12.26 -3.00 -8.46
N TYR A 223 -11.85 -1.82 -8.96
CA TYR A 223 -11.88 -1.46 -10.36
C TYR A 223 -10.51 -1.02 -10.82
N PHE A 224 -9.83 -1.85 -11.57
CA PHE A 224 -8.47 -1.62 -12.06
C PHE A 224 -8.38 -1.88 -13.56
N MET A 225 -7.41 -1.25 -14.23
CA MET A 225 -7.19 -1.30 -15.65
C MET A 225 -5.92 -2.04 -16.02
N GLU A 226 -5.94 -2.75 -17.14
CA GLU A 226 -4.74 -3.36 -17.72
C GLU A 226 -3.66 -2.30 -17.99
N GLY A 227 -2.43 -2.69 -17.77
CA GLY A 227 -1.28 -1.81 -17.97
C GLY A 227 -0.98 -0.85 -16.82
N THR A 228 -1.90 -0.68 -15.88
CA THR A 228 -1.76 0.22 -14.71
C THR A 228 -1.35 -0.54 -13.45
N SER A 229 -1.09 0.18 -12.37
CA SER A 229 -0.91 -0.40 -11.04
C SER A 229 -2.25 -0.88 -10.48
N TYR A 230 -2.22 -1.95 -9.69
CA TYR A 230 -3.38 -2.47 -8.96
C TYR A 230 -4.16 -1.39 -8.20
N ASN A 231 -3.48 -0.43 -7.63
CA ASN A 231 -4.07 0.62 -6.80
C ASN A 231 -3.83 2.00 -7.42
N THR A 232 -4.31 2.19 -8.65
CA THR A 232 -4.13 3.44 -9.40
C THR A 232 -5.11 4.50 -8.95
N LEU A 233 -4.61 5.71 -8.70
CA LEU A 233 -5.41 6.88 -8.41
C LEU A 233 -5.87 7.54 -9.72
N TRP A 234 -7.17 7.43 -9.96
CA TRP A 234 -7.86 8.08 -11.07
C TRP A 234 -8.51 9.38 -10.59
N ALA A 235 -8.58 10.38 -11.46
CA ALA A 235 -9.17 11.68 -11.13
C ALA A 235 -9.94 12.25 -12.32
N TYR A 236 -10.93 13.10 -12.02
CA TYR A 236 -11.52 13.98 -13.04
C TYR A 236 -10.51 15.03 -13.46
N ARG A 237 -10.49 15.36 -14.74
CA ARG A 237 -9.67 16.43 -15.30
C ARG A 237 -10.36 17.77 -15.07
N ILE A 238 -9.85 18.59 -14.15
CA ILE A 238 -10.41 19.90 -13.84
C ILE A 238 -9.70 20.95 -14.69
N HIS A 239 -10.47 21.60 -15.56
CA HIS A 239 -9.94 22.65 -16.44
C HIS A 239 -9.85 24.00 -15.71
N ARG A 240 -10.91 24.37 -15.00
CA ARG A 240 -11.02 25.65 -14.28
C ARG A 240 -12.06 25.61 -13.17
N ILE A 241 -12.05 26.63 -12.36
CA ILE A 241 -13.15 26.93 -11.42
C ILE A 241 -13.89 28.13 -11.96
N GLU A 242 -15.17 28.00 -12.23
CA GLU A 242 -16.01 29.05 -12.77
C GLU A 242 -17.17 29.33 -11.80
N ASN A 243 -17.29 30.61 -11.37
CA ASN A 243 -18.28 31.02 -10.38
C ASN A 243 -18.33 30.16 -9.10
N GLY A 244 -17.13 29.63 -8.68
CA GLY A 244 -16.98 28.73 -7.54
C GLY A 244 -17.39 27.28 -7.83
N TYR A 245 -17.64 26.89 -9.08
CA TYR A 245 -17.90 25.52 -9.48
C TYR A 245 -16.71 24.92 -10.21
N PRO A 246 -16.27 23.70 -9.89
CA PRO A 246 -15.25 23.02 -10.69
C PRO A 246 -15.82 22.63 -12.05
N VAL A 247 -15.11 22.94 -13.11
CA VAL A 247 -15.45 22.57 -14.48
C VAL A 247 -14.55 21.43 -14.90
N ALA A 248 -15.12 20.22 -14.98
CA ALA A 248 -14.44 19.04 -15.48
C ALA A 248 -14.56 18.97 -17.01
N VAL A 249 -13.57 18.36 -17.65
CA VAL A 249 -13.54 18.15 -19.11
C VAL A 249 -13.36 16.67 -19.44
N ASP A 250 -13.84 16.29 -20.64
CA ASP A 250 -13.60 15.00 -21.24
C ASP A 250 -12.16 14.86 -21.79
N LYS A 251 -11.84 13.74 -22.44
CA LYS A 251 -10.53 13.48 -23.06
C LYS A 251 -10.21 14.47 -24.20
N ASP A 252 -11.21 15.01 -24.86
CA ASP A 252 -11.09 15.91 -25.98
C ASP A 252 -11.04 17.39 -25.53
N GLY A 253 -11.18 17.64 -24.24
CA GLY A 253 -11.14 18.99 -23.63
C GLY A 253 -12.47 19.72 -23.64
N ASN A 254 -13.58 19.03 -23.93
CA ASN A 254 -14.90 19.63 -23.86
C ASN A 254 -15.41 19.68 -22.43
N ASP A 255 -16.03 20.79 -22.06
CA ASP A 255 -16.61 20.95 -20.73
C ASP A 255 -17.77 19.96 -20.50
N LEU A 256 -17.73 19.28 -19.35
CA LEU A 256 -18.79 18.38 -18.90
C LEU A 256 -19.99 19.12 -18.27
N VAL A 257 -19.92 20.44 -18.16
CA VAL A 257 -21.00 21.32 -17.71
C VAL A 257 -21.16 22.48 -18.69
N LYS A 258 -22.39 22.89 -18.92
CA LYS A 258 -22.72 24.12 -19.65
C LYS A 258 -23.50 25.03 -18.72
N PHE A 259 -23.10 26.29 -18.65
CA PHE A 259 -23.80 27.32 -17.91
C PHE A 259 -24.67 28.17 -18.86
N ASN A 260 -25.79 28.66 -18.35
CA ASN A 260 -26.58 29.70 -19.00
C ASN A 260 -25.95 31.08 -18.76
N GLU A 261 -26.40 32.09 -19.47
CA GLU A 261 -25.91 33.48 -19.31
C GLU A 261 -26.14 34.04 -17.90
N ASP A 262 -27.13 33.55 -17.18
CA ASP A 262 -27.42 33.90 -15.78
C ASP A 262 -26.57 33.13 -14.76
N GLY A 263 -25.64 32.29 -15.19
CA GLY A 263 -24.77 31.46 -14.33
C GLY A 263 -25.47 30.22 -13.75
N THR A 264 -26.69 29.90 -14.19
CA THR A 264 -27.32 28.61 -13.86
C THR A 264 -26.84 27.49 -14.75
N VAL A 265 -26.99 26.23 -14.31
CA VAL A 265 -26.54 25.04 -15.04
C VAL A 265 -27.57 24.67 -16.12
N ALA A 266 -27.18 24.74 -17.38
CA ALA A 266 -27.98 24.29 -18.52
C ALA A 266 -27.96 22.77 -18.67
N SER A 267 -26.77 22.16 -18.57
CA SER A 267 -26.58 20.71 -18.63
C SER A 267 -25.31 20.31 -17.91
N ILE A 268 -25.26 19.06 -17.37
CA ILE A 268 -24.11 18.50 -16.70
C ILE A 268 -24.03 16.99 -16.95
N THR A 269 -22.82 16.50 -17.25
CA THR A 269 -22.53 15.07 -17.43
C THR A 269 -21.86 14.53 -16.18
N SER A 270 -22.60 13.77 -15.37
CA SER A 270 -22.05 13.17 -14.13
C SER A 270 -21.03 12.07 -14.43
N GLY A 271 -20.15 11.78 -13.48
CA GLY A 271 -19.19 10.68 -13.60
C GLY A 271 -19.82 9.28 -13.74
N SER A 272 -21.09 9.13 -13.33
CA SER A 272 -21.85 7.90 -13.58
C SER A 272 -22.31 7.75 -15.03
N SER A 273 -22.35 8.83 -15.78
CA SER A 273 -22.67 8.83 -17.23
C SER A 273 -21.44 8.60 -18.11
N LEU A 274 -20.23 8.90 -17.62
CA LEU A 274 -18.99 8.62 -18.29
C LEU A 274 -18.67 7.11 -18.20
N LYS A 275 -18.04 6.56 -19.21
CA LYS A 275 -17.71 5.15 -19.29
C LYS A 275 -16.20 4.92 -19.31
N GLY A 276 -15.77 3.86 -18.59
CA GLY A 276 -14.36 3.51 -18.51
C GLY A 276 -13.49 4.58 -17.88
N THR A 277 -12.25 4.66 -18.31
CA THR A 277 -11.22 5.57 -17.79
C THR A 277 -10.71 6.60 -18.78
N ASP A 278 -11.24 6.64 -20.00
CA ASP A 278 -10.74 7.49 -21.09
C ASP A 278 -10.82 8.98 -20.75
N ASP A 279 -11.91 9.39 -20.10
CA ASP A 279 -12.14 10.77 -19.68
C ASP A 279 -11.45 11.11 -18.34
N LEU A 280 -10.76 10.15 -17.72
CA LEU A 280 -10.07 10.31 -16.46
C LEU A 280 -8.57 10.55 -16.65
N VAL A 281 -7.93 11.07 -15.60
CA VAL A 281 -6.47 11.21 -15.51
C VAL A 281 -5.90 10.15 -14.61
N ASN A 282 -4.92 9.38 -15.12
CA ASN A 282 -4.10 8.47 -14.31
C ASN A 282 -2.99 9.27 -13.63
N LEU A 283 -3.06 9.45 -12.33
CA LEU A 283 -2.09 10.21 -11.54
C LEU A 283 -1.03 9.34 -10.85
N GLY A 284 -1.12 8.04 -11.01
CA GLY A 284 -0.16 7.08 -10.46
C GLY A 284 -0.73 6.22 -9.34
N SER A 285 0.13 5.60 -8.55
CA SER A 285 -0.27 4.63 -7.52
C SER A 285 -0.58 5.31 -6.19
N LEU A 286 -1.57 4.78 -5.47
CA LEU A 286 -1.82 5.08 -4.06
C LEU A 286 -0.80 4.38 -3.13
N THR A 287 -0.20 3.28 -3.57
CA THR A 287 0.82 2.54 -2.83
C THR A 287 2.22 3.09 -3.12
N PRO A 288 3.09 3.24 -2.12
CA PRO A 288 4.48 3.64 -2.32
C PRO A 288 5.19 2.74 -3.32
N LYS A 289 5.99 3.35 -4.21
CA LYS A 289 6.90 2.62 -5.13
C LYS A 289 8.19 2.24 -4.45
N PHE A 290 8.62 3.03 -3.48
CA PHE A 290 9.78 2.73 -2.65
C PHE A 290 9.46 3.04 -1.19
N SER A 291 10.08 2.27 -0.31
CA SER A 291 10.01 2.44 1.14
C SER A 291 11.31 1.98 1.78
N GLY A 292 11.48 2.30 3.05
CA GLY A 292 12.66 1.83 3.77
C GLY A 292 12.82 2.46 5.14
N SER A 293 13.97 2.20 5.72
CA SER A 293 14.32 2.70 7.04
C SER A 293 15.80 3.03 7.17
N VAL A 294 16.10 3.95 8.08
CA VAL A 294 17.46 4.29 8.50
C VAL A 294 17.54 4.21 10.03
N GLY A 295 18.38 3.32 10.51
CA GLY A 295 18.73 3.19 11.92
C GLY A 295 20.11 3.78 12.19
N LEU A 296 20.22 4.68 13.15
CA LEU A 296 21.49 5.23 13.60
C LEU A 296 21.75 4.76 15.02
N ARG A 297 22.89 4.13 15.26
CA ARG A 297 23.32 3.66 16.58
C ARG A 297 24.67 4.30 16.90
N PHE A 298 24.69 5.09 17.94
CA PHE A 298 25.88 5.78 18.39
C PHE A 298 26.12 5.49 19.86
N ASN A 299 27.32 4.99 20.19
CA ASN A 299 27.72 4.75 21.57
C ASN A 299 29.01 5.57 21.84
N TYR A 300 29.00 6.31 22.92
CA TYR A 300 30.16 7.02 23.42
C TYR A 300 30.33 6.80 24.91
N LYS A 301 31.37 6.04 25.31
CA LYS A 301 31.58 5.62 26.69
C LYS A 301 30.30 5.02 27.27
N ASN A 302 29.71 5.70 28.26
CA ASN A 302 28.50 5.27 28.95
C ASN A 302 27.19 5.71 28.27
N PHE A 303 27.25 6.53 27.24
CA PHE A 303 26.07 7.01 26.51
C PHE A 303 25.78 6.13 25.30
N ASP A 304 24.51 5.84 25.09
CA ASP A 304 23.98 5.28 23.85
C ASP A 304 22.87 6.18 23.28
N LEU A 305 22.92 6.43 21.98
CA LEU A 305 21.90 7.15 21.24
C LEU A 305 21.46 6.28 20.06
N ASN A 306 20.15 6.08 19.95
CA ASN A 306 19.57 5.36 18.83
C ASN A 306 18.46 6.21 18.21
N ALA A 307 18.52 6.37 16.89
CA ALA A 307 17.47 7.04 16.12
C ALA A 307 17.02 6.13 14.99
N PHE A 308 15.71 6.00 14.82
CA PHE A 308 15.12 5.15 13.79
C PHE A 308 14.12 5.93 12.96
N PHE A 309 14.45 6.05 11.68
CA PHE A 309 13.64 6.72 10.67
C PHE A 309 12.99 5.70 9.74
N VAL A 310 11.80 6.03 9.28
CA VAL A 310 11.13 5.34 8.17
C VAL A 310 10.78 6.35 7.09
N TYR A 311 10.81 5.89 5.85
CA TYR A 311 10.44 6.72 4.70
C TYR A 311 9.71 5.89 3.66
N ALA A 312 8.85 6.55 2.91
CA ALA A 312 8.21 5.97 1.75
C ALA A 312 7.87 7.05 0.73
N GLY A 313 7.69 6.66 -0.53
CA GLY A 313 7.37 7.63 -1.57
C GLY A 313 7.09 7.02 -2.93
N GLY A 314 6.90 7.91 -3.91
CA GLY A 314 6.52 7.53 -5.27
C GLY A 314 5.03 7.21 -5.42
N ASN A 315 4.24 7.44 -4.39
CA ASN A 315 2.79 7.34 -4.37
C ASN A 315 2.14 8.72 -4.33
N LYS A 316 0.84 8.71 -4.57
CA LYS A 316 -0.02 9.89 -4.56
C LYS A 316 -1.04 9.77 -3.43
N LEU A 317 -1.54 10.90 -3.01
CA LEU A 317 -2.71 11.01 -2.16
C LEU A 317 -3.63 12.12 -2.66
N ARG A 318 -4.89 12.02 -2.29
CA ARG A 318 -5.88 13.06 -2.51
C ARG A 318 -6.00 13.91 -1.24
N ASN A 319 -5.89 15.23 -1.38
CA ASN A 319 -6.08 16.13 -0.24
C ASN A 319 -7.50 16.03 0.29
N SER A 320 -7.63 16.22 1.59
CA SER A 320 -8.92 16.54 2.21
C SER A 320 -9.36 17.92 1.74
N VAL A 321 -10.50 18.01 1.12
CA VAL A 321 -11.08 19.25 0.58
C VAL A 321 -12.33 19.65 1.30
N LEU A 322 -12.67 20.94 1.21
CA LEU A 322 -13.92 21.47 1.68
C LEU A 322 -15.07 20.81 0.90
N LYS A 323 -16.07 20.31 1.58
CA LYS A 323 -17.21 19.68 0.93
C LYS A 323 -18.27 20.70 0.55
N MET A 324 -18.69 20.63 -0.70
CA MET A 324 -19.73 21.52 -1.24
C MET A 324 -21.14 21.14 -0.78
N ASP A 325 -21.35 19.86 -0.48
CA ASP A 325 -22.63 19.27 -0.10
C ASP A 325 -22.83 19.10 1.42
N ASP A 326 -21.82 19.42 2.23
CA ASP A 326 -21.90 19.28 3.68
C ASP A 326 -22.92 20.22 4.30
N GLN A 327 -23.75 19.68 5.15
CA GLN A 327 -24.56 20.47 6.08
C GLN A 327 -23.61 20.99 7.18
N LEU A 328 -23.77 22.30 7.50
CA LEU A 328 -23.00 22.94 8.56
C LEU A 328 -23.15 22.17 9.89
N GLY A 329 -22.02 21.82 10.49
CA GLY A 329 -22.00 21.43 11.88
C GLY A 329 -21.12 20.23 12.25
N THR A 330 -20.56 19.47 11.30
CA THR A 330 -19.83 18.25 11.66
C THR A 330 -18.31 18.35 11.53
N GLN A 331 -17.75 19.09 10.60
CA GLN A 331 -16.29 19.30 10.49
C GLN A 331 -15.96 20.62 9.78
N THR A 332 -15.17 21.46 10.42
CA THR A 332 -14.65 22.70 9.82
C THR A 332 -13.19 22.51 9.45
N LEU A 333 -12.88 22.55 8.16
CA LEU A 333 -11.51 22.63 7.67
C LEU A 333 -11.00 24.07 7.78
N LYS A 334 -9.70 24.26 8.03
CA LYS A 334 -9.06 25.60 8.00
C LYS A 334 -9.31 26.35 6.70
N GLY A 335 -9.53 25.62 5.60
CA GLY A 335 -9.80 26.18 4.27
C GLY A 335 -11.16 26.87 4.12
N ILE A 336 -12.05 26.80 5.12
CA ILE A 336 -13.38 27.46 5.04
C ILE A 336 -13.29 28.96 4.87
N ALA A 337 -12.24 29.59 5.43
CA ALA A 337 -11.99 31.00 5.27
C ALA A 337 -11.70 31.40 3.81
N ASN A 338 -11.20 30.46 3.02
CA ASN A 338 -10.83 30.66 1.61
C ASN A 338 -11.92 30.12 0.65
N ARG A 339 -13.15 29.86 1.15
CA ARG A 339 -14.25 29.46 0.28
C ARG A 339 -14.59 30.58 -0.70
N TRP A 340 -15.10 30.16 -1.86
CA TRP A 340 -15.57 31.12 -2.84
C TRP A 340 -16.74 31.97 -2.27
N THR A 341 -16.66 33.29 -2.49
CA THR A 341 -17.74 34.24 -2.26
C THR A 341 -17.88 35.16 -3.47
N ALA A 342 -19.01 35.81 -3.65
CA ALA A 342 -19.22 36.73 -4.77
C ALA A 342 -18.20 37.89 -4.78
N ASP A 343 -17.72 38.29 -3.60
CA ASP A 343 -16.80 39.42 -3.41
C ASP A 343 -15.31 38.98 -3.54
N ASP A 344 -15.00 37.66 -3.46
CA ASP A 344 -13.65 37.11 -3.55
C ASP A 344 -13.57 36.02 -4.61
N SER A 345 -13.32 36.40 -5.84
CA SER A 345 -13.17 35.51 -6.99
C SER A 345 -11.93 34.63 -6.96
N ASN A 346 -10.97 34.89 -6.05
CA ASN A 346 -9.75 34.09 -5.90
C ASN A 346 -9.97 32.87 -4.97
N ALA A 347 -11.10 32.77 -4.35
CA ALA A 347 -11.44 31.66 -3.45
C ALA A 347 -11.69 30.36 -4.23
N GLN A 348 -11.53 29.23 -3.53
CA GLN A 348 -11.54 27.89 -4.14
C GLN A 348 -12.94 27.53 -4.70
N VAL A 349 -13.80 26.95 -3.88
CA VAL A 349 -15.13 26.52 -4.31
C VAL A 349 -16.21 27.02 -3.36
N ARG A 350 -17.43 27.06 -3.83
CA ARG A 350 -18.62 27.35 -3.01
C ARG A 350 -18.85 26.26 -1.96
N MET A 351 -19.40 26.64 -0.85
CA MET A 351 -20.04 25.71 0.09
C MET A 351 -21.52 25.55 -0.21
N CYS A 352 -22.17 24.52 0.35
CA CYS A 352 -23.56 24.22 0.15
C CYS A 352 -24.51 25.40 0.51
N LEU A 353 -24.12 26.26 1.43
CA LEU A 353 -24.89 27.48 1.80
C LEU A 353 -24.87 28.54 0.71
N ASP A 354 -23.82 28.60 -0.05
CA ASP A 354 -23.61 29.60 -1.11
C ASP A 354 -24.08 29.08 -2.48
N ILE A 355 -24.60 27.84 -2.54
CA ILE A 355 -25.13 27.24 -3.76
C ILE A 355 -26.56 27.67 -3.97
N PRO A 356 -26.89 28.38 -5.07
CA PRO A 356 -28.26 28.75 -5.39
C PRO A 356 -29.18 27.52 -5.50
N ALA A 357 -30.44 27.68 -5.10
CA ALA A 357 -31.42 26.58 -5.09
C ALA A 357 -31.54 25.87 -6.44
N GLN A 358 -31.42 26.61 -7.55
CA GLN A 358 -31.50 26.10 -8.92
C GLN A 358 -30.35 25.17 -9.26
N VAL A 359 -29.15 25.32 -8.62
CA VAL A 359 -27.96 24.52 -8.86
C VAL A 359 -27.83 23.40 -7.82
N LYS A 360 -28.59 23.45 -6.74
CA LYS A 360 -28.50 22.50 -5.61
C LYS A 360 -28.68 21.04 -6.04
N THR A 361 -29.50 20.79 -7.07
CA THR A 361 -29.68 19.44 -7.67
C THR A 361 -28.37 18.83 -8.20
N TYR A 362 -27.43 19.67 -8.61
CA TYR A 362 -26.14 19.25 -9.18
C TYR A 362 -24.98 19.33 -8.18
N ALA A 363 -25.26 19.72 -6.93
CA ALA A 363 -24.23 19.93 -5.91
C ALA A 363 -23.39 18.68 -5.68
N SER A 364 -23.99 17.47 -5.71
CA SER A 364 -23.29 16.21 -5.56
C SER A 364 -22.30 15.92 -6.71
N THR A 365 -22.65 16.30 -7.94
CA THR A 365 -21.77 16.14 -9.10
C THR A 365 -20.58 17.11 -9.02
N PHE A 366 -20.82 18.37 -8.67
CA PHE A 366 -19.75 19.35 -8.44
C PHE A 366 -18.86 18.95 -7.27
N GLN A 367 -19.45 18.40 -6.20
CA GLN A 367 -18.69 17.87 -5.08
C GLN A 367 -17.80 16.70 -5.50
N ASP A 368 -18.32 15.78 -6.32
CA ASP A 368 -17.51 14.65 -6.85
C ASP A 368 -16.35 15.19 -7.70
N TRP A 369 -16.59 16.11 -8.60
CA TRP A 369 -15.53 16.71 -9.41
C TRP A 369 -14.50 17.46 -8.58
N TRP A 370 -14.94 18.19 -7.56
CA TRP A 370 -14.05 18.88 -6.65
C TRP A 370 -13.23 17.91 -5.81
N GLN A 371 -13.87 16.99 -5.12
CA GLN A 371 -13.22 16.02 -4.23
C GLN A 371 -12.26 15.13 -5.01
N TYR A 372 -12.67 14.66 -6.19
CA TYR A 372 -11.95 13.70 -6.98
C TYR A 372 -11.23 14.32 -8.20
N GLY A 373 -11.07 15.62 -8.22
CA GLY A 373 -10.31 16.33 -9.26
C GLY A 373 -8.81 16.14 -9.13
N ASP A 374 -8.11 16.23 -10.26
CA ASP A 374 -6.65 16.09 -10.37
C ASP A 374 -5.89 17.19 -9.61
N ILE A 375 -6.47 18.40 -9.55
CA ILE A 375 -5.91 19.55 -8.82
C ILE A 375 -5.74 19.31 -7.32
N ASN A 376 -6.47 18.36 -6.75
CA ASN A 376 -6.43 18.02 -5.33
C ASN A 376 -5.50 16.83 -5.03
N VAL A 377 -4.75 16.35 -6.02
CA VAL A 377 -3.82 15.23 -5.84
C VAL A 377 -2.40 15.74 -5.64
N LYS A 378 -1.71 15.17 -4.64
CA LYS A 378 -0.34 15.52 -4.28
C LYS A 378 0.54 14.27 -4.13
N ASP A 379 1.85 14.50 -4.15
CA ASP A 379 2.83 13.48 -3.79
C ASP A 379 2.73 13.15 -2.29
N ALA A 380 2.65 11.86 -1.96
CA ALA A 380 2.48 11.38 -0.59
C ALA A 380 3.79 10.96 0.09
N GLY A 381 4.94 11.24 -0.53
CA GLY A 381 6.25 10.88 0.03
C GLY A 381 6.48 11.49 1.42
N TYR A 382 7.04 10.70 2.34
CA TYR A 382 7.25 11.13 3.71
C TYR A 382 8.52 10.55 4.34
N VAL A 383 8.96 11.21 5.41
CA VAL A 383 9.99 10.73 6.33
C VAL A 383 9.46 10.91 7.75
N LYS A 384 9.62 9.87 8.60
CA LYS A 384 9.12 9.86 9.97
C LYS A 384 10.21 9.40 10.94
N LEU A 385 10.45 10.16 12.00
CA LEU A 385 11.29 9.73 13.12
C LEU A 385 10.42 8.89 14.07
N ARG A 386 10.52 7.56 13.92
CA ARG A 386 9.75 6.57 14.68
C ARG A 386 10.15 6.50 16.13
N SER A 387 11.45 6.46 16.37
CA SER A 387 11.96 6.43 17.73
C SER A 387 13.30 7.13 17.84
N LEU A 388 13.46 7.84 18.93
CA LEU A 388 14.72 8.43 19.37
C LEU A 388 14.92 8.02 20.83
N SER A 389 16.04 7.39 21.13
CA SER A 389 16.35 7.05 22.53
C SER A 389 17.77 7.41 22.89
N VAL A 390 17.92 7.92 24.12
CA VAL A 390 19.20 8.21 24.75
C VAL A 390 19.26 7.39 26.04
N GLY A 391 20.30 6.60 26.17
CA GLY A 391 20.59 5.81 27.36
C GLY A 391 21.90 6.27 28.01
N TYR A 392 21.95 6.17 29.33
CA TYR A 392 23.16 6.40 30.10
C TYR A 392 23.35 5.25 31.08
N ASN A 393 24.49 4.56 30.97
CA ASN A 393 24.90 3.55 31.92
C ASN A 393 25.67 4.23 33.04
N LEU A 394 25.19 4.15 34.26
CA LEU A 394 25.90 4.76 35.41
C LEU A 394 27.26 4.10 35.61
N PRO A 395 28.29 4.89 36.01
CA PRO A 395 29.62 4.34 36.34
C PRO A 395 29.54 3.30 37.44
N PHE A 396 30.38 2.27 37.35
CA PHE A 396 30.41 1.16 38.29
C PHE A 396 30.57 1.62 39.74
N THR A 397 31.37 2.66 39.99
CA THR A 397 31.55 3.25 41.34
C THR A 397 30.24 3.75 41.95
N VAL A 398 29.36 4.36 41.15
CA VAL A 398 28.04 4.81 41.62
C VAL A 398 27.12 3.62 41.87
N CYS A 399 27.14 2.61 40.99
CA CYS A 399 26.34 1.39 41.16
C CYS A 399 26.71 0.64 42.43
N GLN A 400 28.01 0.55 42.76
CA GLN A 400 28.47 -0.10 44.03
C GLN A 400 27.92 0.59 45.29
N HIS A 401 27.89 1.94 45.32
CA HIS A 401 27.29 2.65 46.45
C HIS A 401 25.79 2.37 46.60
N LEU A 402 25.11 2.07 45.50
CA LEU A 402 23.71 1.70 45.48
C LEU A 402 23.47 0.19 45.67
N ARG A 403 24.54 -0.61 45.87
CA ARG A 403 24.52 -2.08 45.92
C ARG A 403 23.91 -2.73 44.67
N LEU A 404 24.19 -2.14 43.53
CA LEU A 404 23.75 -2.63 42.24
C LEU A 404 24.94 -3.07 41.38
N SER A 405 24.76 -4.10 40.58
CA SER A 405 25.75 -4.51 39.57
C SER A 405 25.76 -3.58 38.36
N SER A 406 24.62 -3.09 37.97
CA SER A 406 24.48 -2.08 36.89
C SER A 406 23.20 -1.27 37.05
N LEU A 407 23.22 -0.03 36.56
CA LEU A 407 22.05 0.84 36.48
C LEU A 407 22.11 1.64 35.17
N LYS A 408 21.08 1.47 34.36
CA LYS A 408 20.90 2.23 33.11
C LYS A 408 19.63 3.07 33.18
N VAL A 409 19.77 4.34 32.86
CA VAL A 409 18.64 5.26 32.64
C VAL A 409 18.45 5.44 31.11
N LYS A 410 17.24 5.27 30.65
CA LYS A 410 16.88 5.43 29.22
C LYS A 410 15.71 6.38 29.07
N VAL A 411 15.86 7.37 28.22
CA VAL A 411 14.76 8.23 27.75
C VAL A 411 14.47 7.88 26.32
N GLN A 412 13.20 7.69 25.99
CA GLN A 412 12.77 7.36 24.63
C GLN A 412 11.58 8.22 24.24
N VAL A 413 11.61 8.71 23.01
CA VAL A 413 10.53 9.45 22.38
C VAL A 413 10.14 8.72 21.10
N ASN A 414 8.85 8.47 20.92
CA ASN A 414 8.32 7.87 19.69
C ASN A 414 7.47 8.86 18.92
N ASN A 415 7.46 8.71 17.60
CA ASN A 415 6.69 9.54 16.65
C ASN A 415 6.93 11.05 16.81
N LEU A 416 8.18 11.43 17.11
CA LEU A 416 8.54 12.82 17.40
C LEU A 416 8.30 13.74 16.21
N PHE A 417 8.61 13.27 15.01
CA PHE A 417 8.62 14.08 13.80
C PHE A 417 8.05 13.30 12.62
N THR A 418 7.20 13.96 11.84
CA THR A 418 6.71 13.49 10.53
C THR A 418 6.83 14.65 9.55
N TRP A 419 7.51 14.41 8.45
CA TRP A 419 7.51 15.29 7.29
C TRP A 419 6.81 14.59 6.14
N CYS A 420 5.83 15.24 5.53
CA CYS A 420 5.10 14.74 4.38
C CYS A 420 5.15 15.78 3.26
N LYS A 421 5.41 15.34 2.04
CA LYS A 421 5.47 16.22 0.85
C LYS A 421 4.12 16.87 0.55
N ALA A 422 3.02 16.21 0.91
CA ALA A 422 1.67 16.72 0.69
C ALA A 422 1.30 17.87 1.63
N GLY A 423 1.90 17.93 2.82
CA GLY A 423 1.65 18.97 3.82
C GLY A 423 2.13 18.56 5.21
N SER A 424 2.45 19.54 6.04
CA SER A 424 2.99 19.33 7.40
C SER A 424 1.94 18.80 8.41
N ASP A 425 0.66 18.88 8.06
CA ASP A 425 -0.48 18.47 8.86
C ASP A 425 -1.04 17.11 8.44
N ILE A 426 -0.36 16.43 7.52
CA ILE A 426 -0.73 15.11 7.00
C ILE A 426 0.22 14.06 7.57
N ASP A 427 -0.35 13.07 8.27
CA ASP A 427 0.34 11.82 8.60
C ASP A 427 -0.12 10.74 7.61
N PRO A 428 0.73 10.35 6.64
CA PRO A 428 0.33 9.42 5.58
C PRO A 428 -0.11 8.04 6.06
N GLU A 429 0.28 7.64 7.28
CA GLU A 429 -0.07 6.34 7.84
C GLU A 429 -1.47 6.30 8.47
N SER A 430 -2.03 7.46 8.75
CA SER A 430 -3.39 7.62 9.28
C SER A 430 -4.32 8.38 8.33
N TYR A 431 -3.95 8.42 7.04
CA TYR A 431 -4.63 9.22 6.03
C TYR A 431 -5.24 8.34 4.94
N GLY A 432 -6.50 8.57 4.60
CA GLY A 432 -7.17 7.92 3.47
C GLY A 432 -6.61 8.45 2.14
N MET A 433 -5.72 7.69 1.53
CA MET A 433 -4.98 8.15 0.33
C MET A 433 -5.90 8.46 -0.84
N ASN A 434 -7.02 7.75 -0.98
CA ASN A 434 -7.95 7.93 -2.10
C ASN A 434 -9.01 9.02 -1.87
N ASP A 435 -9.50 9.16 -0.65
CA ASP A 435 -10.67 10.02 -0.34
C ASP A 435 -10.31 11.25 0.50
N GLY A 436 -9.07 11.34 0.97
CA GLY A 436 -8.61 12.43 1.82
C GLY A 436 -9.12 12.39 3.26
N THR A 437 -9.71 11.27 3.70
CA THR A 437 -10.16 11.10 5.07
C THR A 437 -9.00 11.16 6.05
N ARG A 438 -9.13 11.99 7.09
CA ARG A 438 -8.11 12.14 8.13
C ARG A 438 -8.41 11.23 9.31
N GLY A 439 -7.51 10.28 9.57
CA GLY A 439 -7.49 9.52 10.80
C GLY A 439 -6.71 10.23 11.92
N ILE A 440 -6.72 9.64 13.10
CA ILE A 440 -5.92 10.13 14.23
C ILE A 440 -4.48 9.73 14.00
N ALA A 441 -3.58 10.70 13.90
CA ALA A 441 -2.14 10.45 13.78
C ALA A 441 -1.60 9.71 15.01
N SER A 442 -0.57 8.90 14.81
CA SER A 442 0.11 8.21 15.91
C SER A 442 0.60 9.21 16.96
N PRO A 443 0.24 9.07 18.23
CA PRO A 443 0.60 10.03 19.27
C PRO A 443 2.12 10.06 19.49
N LYS A 444 2.62 11.22 19.87
CA LYS A 444 3.99 11.33 20.42
C LYS A 444 3.98 10.75 21.82
N THR A 445 4.86 9.79 22.08
CA THR A 445 4.98 9.19 23.39
C THR A 445 6.38 9.42 23.97
N TYR A 446 6.43 9.73 25.25
CA TYR A 446 7.67 9.93 26.01
C TYR A 446 7.73 8.90 27.12
N SER A 447 8.83 8.21 27.23
CA SER A 447 9.03 7.20 28.26
C SER A 447 10.41 7.34 28.91
N ILE A 448 10.45 7.10 30.23
CA ILE A 448 11.69 7.01 30.99
C ILE A 448 11.72 5.59 31.57
N GLY A 449 12.82 4.90 31.31
CA GLY A 449 13.05 3.54 31.81
C GLY A 449 14.28 3.49 32.68
N LEU A 450 14.20 2.69 33.74
CA LEU A 450 15.31 2.32 34.58
C LEU A 450 15.52 0.81 34.47
N SER A 451 16.75 0.39 34.16
CA SER A 451 17.13 -1.01 34.09
C SER A 451 18.25 -1.26 35.09
N THR A 452 18.05 -2.17 36.02
CA THR A 452 19.03 -2.51 37.05
C THR A 452 19.32 -3.99 37.04
N SER A 453 20.56 -4.36 37.44
CA SER A 453 20.92 -5.72 37.86
C SER A 453 21.58 -5.67 39.24
N PHE A 454 21.31 -6.69 40.05
CA PHE A 454 21.78 -6.84 41.41
C PHE A 454 22.97 -7.79 41.47
#